data_04dcf71fd9ae41e5159e621151cb336a
#
_entry.id   04dcf71fd9ae41e5159e621151cb336a
#
_cell.length_a   1.000
_cell.length_b   1.000
_cell.length_c   1.000
_cell.angle_alpha   90.00
_cell.angle_beta   90.00
_cell.angle_gamma   90.00
#
_symmetry.space_group_name_H-M   'P 1'
#
loop_
_entity.id
_entity.type
_entity.pdbx_description
1 polymer ?
#
loop_
_entity_poly.entity_id
_entity_poly.type
_entity_poly.pdbx_seq_one_letter_code
_entity_poly.pdbx_strand_id
1 'polypeptide(L)'
;MTMALATRSFAAQTSGSDKVAIMQYSDDGKALGRTTLSRVRKDAEWKARLSPLAYEVTREQGTEQAFSQPGYNRHEPGLYRCVCCDNALFDAKTKYDSGTGWPSFWQPIAPENVHEISDHLFGMTRTEVRCTLCEAHLGHVFNDGPKPTGLRYCMNAVALRFIAYK
;
A
#
# COMPACT_ATOMS: atom_id res chain seq x y z
N MET A 1 -14.25 42.70 -37.82
CA MET A 1 -14.65 41.32 -37.36
C MET A 1 -13.57 40.79 -36.48
N THR A 2 -13.74 40.89 -35.19
CA THR A 2 -12.74 40.44 -34.20
C THR A 2 -13.28 39.20 -33.53
N MET A 3 -12.64 38.05 -33.80
CA MET A 3 -12.98 36.78 -33.15
C MET A 3 -12.37 36.73 -31.74
N ALA A 4 -13.20 36.72 -30.71
CA ALA A 4 -12.79 36.48 -29.35
C ALA A 4 -12.59 34.98 -29.13
N LEU A 5 -11.35 34.54 -28.82
CA LEU A 5 -11.06 33.20 -28.33
C LEU A 5 -11.53 33.10 -26.87
N ALA A 6 -12.55 32.28 -26.66
CA ALA A 6 -12.99 31.91 -25.33
C ALA A 6 -12.02 30.85 -24.76
N THR A 7 -11.18 31.23 -23.84
CA THR A 7 -10.37 30.31 -23.02
C THR A 7 -11.29 29.60 -22.02
N ARG A 8 -11.57 28.31 -22.27
CA ARG A 8 -12.23 27.44 -21.31
C ARG A 8 -11.24 27.10 -20.20
N SER A 9 -11.42 27.73 -19.07
CA SER A 9 -10.74 27.34 -17.84
C SER A 9 -11.30 25.97 -17.40
N PHE A 10 -10.47 24.93 -17.46
CA PHE A 10 -10.77 23.64 -16.83
C PHE A 10 -10.60 23.83 -15.31
N ALA A 11 -11.68 24.13 -14.63
CA ALA A 11 -11.73 24.03 -13.18
C ALA A 11 -11.65 22.53 -12.84
N ALA A 12 -10.55 22.12 -12.20
CA ALA A 12 -10.42 20.81 -11.61
C ALA A 12 -11.53 20.62 -10.58
N GLN A 13 -12.46 19.74 -10.86
CA GLN A 13 -13.48 19.32 -9.90
C GLN A 13 -12.77 18.48 -8.83
N THR A 14 -12.47 19.08 -7.70
CA THR A 14 -12.13 18.37 -6.47
C THR A 14 -13.44 17.85 -5.87
N SER A 15 -13.91 16.73 -6.36
CA SER A 15 -15.05 16.03 -5.79
C SER A 15 -14.55 14.98 -4.79
N GLY A 16 -15.02 15.09 -3.55
CA GLY A 16 -14.81 14.09 -2.51
C GLY A 16 -13.84 14.54 -1.42
N SER A 17 -14.24 14.33 -0.19
CA SER A 17 -13.39 14.55 0.97
C SER A 17 -12.07 13.79 0.79
N ASP A 18 -10.97 14.51 0.64
CA ASP A 18 -9.61 13.95 0.54
C ASP A 18 -9.12 13.43 1.90
N LYS A 19 -10.05 13.27 2.84
CA LYS A 19 -9.80 12.75 4.18
C LYS A 19 -10.11 11.28 4.27
N VAL A 20 -9.24 10.55 4.97
CA VAL A 20 -9.37 9.11 5.21
C VAL A 20 -9.17 8.82 6.70
N ALA A 21 -9.85 7.78 7.18
CA ALA A 21 -9.67 7.30 8.53
C ALA A 21 -8.67 6.14 8.52
N ILE A 22 -7.72 6.18 9.44
CA ILE A 22 -6.74 5.12 9.68
C ILE A 22 -6.63 4.83 11.19
N MET A 23 -6.13 3.64 11.53
CA MET A 23 -5.69 3.30 12.87
C MET A 23 -4.19 3.57 12.98
N GLN A 24 -3.78 4.40 13.91
CA GLN A 24 -2.36 4.68 14.16
C GLN A 24 -1.75 3.65 15.10
N TYR A 25 -0.49 3.34 14.87
CA TYR A 25 0.31 2.41 15.69
C TYR A 25 1.68 3.04 15.99
N SER A 26 2.18 2.77 17.19
CA SER A 26 3.57 3.03 17.56
C SER A 26 4.50 1.99 16.91
N ASP A 27 5.81 2.24 16.93
CA ASP A 27 6.80 1.33 16.33
C ASP A 27 6.95 -0.01 17.09
N ASP A 28 6.39 -0.11 18.28
CA ASP A 28 6.28 -1.38 19.04
C ASP A 28 4.95 -2.12 18.80
N GLY A 29 4.16 -1.66 17.83
CA GLY A 29 2.92 -2.32 17.39
C GLY A 29 1.69 -2.05 18.25
N LYS A 30 1.75 -1.08 19.17
CA LYS A 30 0.58 -0.70 19.99
C LYS A 30 -0.35 0.24 19.23
N ALA A 31 -1.64 -0.05 19.28
CA ALA A 31 -2.65 0.83 18.73
C ALA A 31 -2.70 2.16 19.50
N LEU A 32 -2.58 3.28 18.79
CA LEU A 32 -2.63 4.63 19.35
C LEU A 32 -4.02 5.27 19.20
N GLY A 33 -4.85 4.73 18.35
CA GLY A 33 -6.21 5.20 18.12
C GLY A 33 -6.51 5.49 16.66
N ARG A 34 -7.80 5.61 16.38
CA ARG A 34 -8.30 5.96 15.05
C ARG A 34 -8.22 7.47 14.84
N THR A 35 -7.76 7.89 13.69
CA THR A 35 -7.65 9.29 13.31
C THR A 35 -8.11 9.51 11.88
N THR A 36 -8.56 10.74 11.59
CA THR A 36 -8.93 11.16 10.24
C THR A 36 -7.87 12.14 9.75
N LEU A 37 -7.24 11.81 8.64
CA LEU A 37 -6.16 12.60 8.03
C LEU A 37 -6.48 12.91 6.57
N SER A 38 -5.90 13.99 6.06
CA SER A 38 -5.87 14.21 4.61
C SER A 38 -4.93 13.21 3.95
N ARG A 39 -5.30 12.73 2.76
CA ARG A 39 -4.42 11.87 1.96
C ARG A 39 -3.09 12.55 1.70
N VAL A 40 -2.03 11.78 1.83
CA VAL A 40 -0.68 12.27 1.56
C VAL A 40 -0.39 12.16 0.07
N ARG A 41 -0.03 13.29 -0.56
CA ARG A 41 0.34 13.39 -1.97
C ARG A 41 1.66 14.13 -2.08
N LYS A 42 2.75 13.37 -2.28
CA LYS A 42 4.12 13.91 -2.32
C LYS A 42 4.94 13.27 -3.44
N ASP A 43 4.39 13.22 -4.66
CA ASP A 43 4.99 12.45 -5.76
C ASP A 43 6.42 12.90 -6.10
N ALA A 44 6.70 14.19 -6.11
CA ALA A 44 8.05 14.70 -6.37
C ALA A 44 9.03 14.31 -5.25
N GLU A 45 8.60 14.39 -3.98
CA GLU A 45 9.41 13.96 -2.82
C GLU A 45 9.67 12.46 -2.86
N TRP A 46 8.65 11.65 -3.15
CA TRP A 46 8.81 10.19 -3.26
C TRP A 46 9.73 9.81 -4.40
N LYS A 47 9.61 10.45 -5.55
CA LYS A 47 10.50 10.19 -6.68
C LYS A 47 11.96 10.47 -6.34
N ALA A 48 12.24 11.51 -5.55
CA ALA A 48 13.58 11.84 -5.11
C ALA A 48 14.12 10.90 -4.00
N ARG A 49 13.24 10.41 -3.11
CA ARG A 49 13.62 9.66 -1.91
C ARG A 49 13.59 8.14 -2.08
N LEU A 50 12.63 7.62 -2.84
CA LEU A 50 12.48 6.17 -3.03
C LEU A 50 13.52 5.63 -4.02
N SER A 51 13.86 4.35 -3.87
CA SER A 51 14.59 3.65 -4.93
C SER A 51 13.76 3.62 -6.21
N PRO A 52 14.39 3.51 -7.40
CA PRO A 52 13.63 3.43 -8.66
C PRO A 52 12.57 2.32 -8.65
N LEU A 53 12.91 1.13 -8.13
CA LEU A 53 11.99 0.02 -8.06
C LEU A 53 10.83 0.28 -7.07
N ALA A 54 11.12 0.87 -5.91
CA ALA A 54 10.07 1.21 -4.94
C ALA A 54 9.09 2.25 -5.51
N TYR A 55 9.61 3.24 -6.25
CA TYR A 55 8.77 4.23 -6.93
C TYR A 55 7.92 3.59 -8.03
N GLU A 56 8.52 2.78 -8.90
CA GLU A 56 7.81 2.05 -9.96
C GLU A 56 6.67 1.19 -9.38
N VAL A 57 6.95 0.41 -8.34
CA VAL A 57 5.94 -0.44 -7.70
C VAL A 57 4.83 0.38 -7.07
N THR A 58 5.18 1.35 -6.23
CA THR A 58 4.18 2.05 -5.39
C THR A 58 3.40 3.13 -6.12
N ARG A 59 4.03 3.80 -7.11
CA ARG A 59 3.42 4.94 -7.81
C ARG A 59 3.02 4.64 -9.25
N GLU A 60 3.60 3.62 -9.87
CA GLU A 60 3.35 3.24 -11.27
C GLU A 60 2.75 1.83 -11.41
N GLN A 61 2.25 1.25 -10.31
CA GLN A 61 1.62 -0.08 -10.27
C GLN A 61 2.52 -1.22 -10.78
N GLY A 62 3.83 -1.10 -10.56
CA GLY A 62 4.77 -2.15 -10.91
C GLY A 62 4.70 -3.35 -9.97
N THR A 63 5.41 -4.41 -10.33
CA THR A 63 5.58 -5.61 -9.51
C THR A 63 7.05 -5.97 -9.46
N GLU A 64 7.60 -6.13 -8.25
CA GLU A 64 8.95 -6.67 -8.09
C GLU A 64 9.01 -8.12 -8.56
N GLN A 65 10.20 -8.59 -8.96
CA GLN A 65 10.41 -10.00 -9.29
C GLN A 65 10.32 -10.86 -8.02
N ALA A 66 9.67 -12.01 -8.12
CA ALA A 66 9.58 -12.98 -7.03
C ALA A 66 10.98 -13.39 -6.55
N PHE A 67 11.15 -13.55 -5.25
CA PHE A 67 12.42 -13.94 -4.59
C PHE A 67 13.57 -12.94 -4.75
N SER A 68 13.32 -11.74 -5.29
CA SER A 68 14.37 -10.77 -5.61
C SER A 68 14.72 -9.83 -4.47
N GLN A 69 13.81 -9.61 -3.53
CA GLN A 69 14.00 -8.60 -2.48
C GLN A 69 14.36 -9.24 -1.14
N PRO A 70 15.34 -8.67 -0.42
CA PRO A 70 15.64 -9.12 0.94
C PRO A 70 14.42 -8.99 1.85
N GLY A 71 14.21 -9.97 2.74
CA GLY A 71 13.16 -9.95 3.74
C GLY A 71 11.80 -10.45 3.27
N TYR A 72 11.64 -10.93 2.02
CA TYR A 72 10.38 -11.57 1.61
C TYR A 72 10.01 -12.75 2.53
N ASN A 73 10.99 -13.46 3.06
CA ASN A 73 10.86 -14.59 3.97
C ASN A 73 11.24 -14.26 5.42
N ARG A 74 11.19 -13.00 5.83
CA ARG A 74 11.54 -12.57 7.19
C ARG A 74 10.55 -13.13 8.21
N HIS A 75 11.06 -13.59 9.36
CA HIS A 75 10.29 -14.17 10.46
C HIS A 75 10.35 -13.36 11.76
N GLU A 76 11.16 -12.30 11.80
CA GLU A 76 11.28 -11.47 13.01
C GLU A 76 9.95 -10.79 13.35
N PRO A 77 9.60 -10.71 14.67
CA PRO A 77 8.50 -9.88 15.12
C PRO A 77 8.72 -8.42 14.75
N GLY A 78 7.72 -7.77 14.22
CA GLY A 78 7.85 -6.37 13.82
C GLY A 78 6.63 -5.85 13.09
N LEU A 79 6.74 -4.57 12.74
CA LEU A 79 5.72 -3.80 12.05
C LEU A 79 6.16 -3.51 10.61
N TYR A 80 5.25 -3.67 9.67
CA TYR A 80 5.44 -3.28 8.27
C TYR A 80 4.67 -2.00 7.99
N ARG A 81 5.39 -0.93 7.66
CA ARG A 81 4.84 0.38 7.29
C ARG A 81 4.93 0.62 5.78
N CYS A 82 4.07 1.50 5.28
CA CYS A 82 4.15 1.98 3.91
C CYS A 82 5.47 2.71 3.67
N VAL A 83 6.21 2.32 2.64
CA VAL A 83 7.50 2.97 2.31
C VAL A 83 7.34 4.43 1.88
N CYS A 84 6.15 4.81 1.39
CA CYS A 84 5.84 6.17 0.97
C CYS A 84 5.47 7.10 2.14
N CYS A 85 4.50 6.70 2.97
CA CYS A 85 3.89 7.61 3.96
C CYS A 85 3.99 7.13 5.41
N ASP A 86 4.63 6.01 5.68
CA ASP A 86 4.78 5.41 7.01
C ASP A 86 3.49 4.92 7.68
N ASN A 87 2.36 4.87 6.98
CA ASN A 87 1.15 4.26 7.52
C ASN A 87 1.41 2.80 7.92
N ALA A 88 0.96 2.37 9.10
CA ALA A 88 1.06 0.98 9.53
C ALA A 88 0.17 0.08 8.67
N LEU A 89 0.72 -0.99 8.10
CA LEU A 89 0.01 -1.84 7.13
C LEU A 89 -0.18 -3.26 7.62
N PHE A 90 0.90 -3.91 8.08
CA PHE A 90 0.87 -5.32 8.51
C PHE A 90 1.72 -5.53 9.76
N ASP A 91 1.31 -6.48 10.58
CA ASP A 91 2.09 -7.00 11.70
C ASP A 91 2.71 -8.35 11.30
N ALA A 92 3.97 -8.57 11.66
CA ALA A 92 4.68 -9.82 11.36
C ALA A 92 3.98 -11.07 11.89
N LYS A 93 3.14 -10.94 12.94
CA LYS A 93 2.35 -12.07 13.48
C LYS A 93 1.37 -12.68 12.49
N THR A 94 0.96 -11.93 11.46
CA THR A 94 0.08 -12.43 10.40
C THR A 94 0.84 -12.84 9.14
N LYS A 95 2.17 -12.66 9.12
CA LYS A 95 3.03 -13.07 8.01
C LYS A 95 3.25 -14.58 8.01
N TYR A 96 3.24 -15.17 6.82
CA TYR A 96 3.51 -16.59 6.64
C TYR A 96 4.25 -16.84 5.33
N ASP A 97 4.89 -18.01 5.21
CA ASP A 97 5.58 -18.42 4.00
C ASP A 97 4.59 -19.03 3.01
N SER A 98 4.24 -18.26 1.98
CA SER A 98 3.34 -18.72 0.91
C SER A 98 4.04 -19.51 -0.17
N GLY A 99 5.38 -19.48 -0.22
CA GLY A 99 6.19 -20.09 -1.28
C GLY A 99 6.19 -19.30 -2.59
N THR A 100 5.57 -18.13 -2.64
CA THR A 100 5.43 -17.33 -3.87
C THR A 100 6.64 -16.42 -4.16
N GLY A 101 7.48 -16.15 -3.16
CA GLY A 101 8.63 -15.24 -3.29
C GLY A 101 8.31 -13.77 -3.01
N TRP A 102 7.10 -13.48 -2.56
CA TRP A 102 6.67 -12.18 -2.06
C TRP A 102 6.23 -12.29 -0.60
N PRO A 103 6.40 -11.23 0.22
CA PRO A 103 5.86 -11.21 1.56
C PRO A 103 4.35 -11.46 1.54
N SER A 104 3.88 -12.37 2.37
CA SER A 104 2.47 -12.77 2.43
C SER A 104 1.93 -12.68 3.84
N PHE A 105 0.72 -12.15 3.96
CA PHE A 105 0.03 -11.93 5.23
C PHE A 105 -1.42 -12.43 5.10
N TRP A 106 -2.02 -12.92 6.19
CA TRP A 106 -3.40 -13.36 6.13
C TRP A 106 -4.42 -12.29 6.55
N GLN A 107 -3.96 -11.14 7.09
CA GLN A 107 -4.77 -9.92 7.26
C GLN A 107 -3.87 -8.68 7.43
N PRO A 108 -4.39 -7.46 7.15
CA PRO A 108 -3.72 -6.22 7.51
C PRO A 108 -3.73 -5.98 9.03
N ILE A 109 -2.90 -5.04 9.53
CA ILE A 109 -2.88 -4.68 10.95
C ILE A 109 -4.21 -4.04 11.38
N ALA A 110 -4.86 -3.31 10.49
CA ALA A 110 -6.20 -2.75 10.65
C ALA A 110 -6.88 -2.68 9.29
N PRO A 111 -8.18 -3.07 9.17
CA PRO A 111 -8.88 -3.06 7.88
C PRO A 111 -8.88 -1.71 7.19
N GLU A 112 -9.00 -0.61 7.94
CA GLU A 112 -9.03 0.76 7.43
C GLU A 112 -7.71 1.26 6.87
N ASN A 113 -6.58 0.61 7.18
CA ASN A 113 -5.25 1.07 6.77
C ASN A 113 -4.88 0.67 5.34
N VAL A 114 -5.61 -0.26 4.77
CA VAL A 114 -5.52 -0.65 3.36
C VAL A 114 -6.88 -0.58 2.71
N HIS A 115 -6.93 -0.42 1.40
CA HIS A 115 -8.17 -0.56 0.66
C HIS A 115 -7.97 -1.39 -0.60
N GLU A 116 -9.06 -1.96 -1.10
CA GLU A 116 -9.07 -2.91 -2.20
C GLU A 116 -9.74 -2.29 -3.42
N ILE A 117 -9.16 -2.50 -4.59
CA ILE A 117 -9.68 -2.03 -5.87
C ILE A 117 -9.66 -3.18 -6.86
N SER A 118 -10.71 -3.32 -7.67
CA SER A 118 -10.71 -4.29 -8.77
C SER A 118 -9.68 -3.91 -9.82
N ASP A 119 -8.82 -4.86 -10.17
CA ASP A 119 -7.78 -4.73 -11.19
C ASP A 119 -8.11 -5.66 -12.35
N HIS A 120 -8.26 -5.10 -13.55
CA HIS A 120 -8.60 -5.83 -14.77
C HIS A 120 -7.46 -5.90 -15.78
N LEU A 121 -6.22 -5.66 -15.35
CA LEU A 121 -5.05 -5.69 -16.22
C LEU A 121 -4.76 -7.12 -16.74
N PHE A 122 -4.21 -7.20 -17.94
CA PHE A 122 -3.80 -8.46 -18.58
C PHE A 122 -4.92 -9.49 -18.77
N GLY A 123 -6.17 -9.04 -18.93
CA GLY A 123 -7.33 -9.93 -19.13
C GLY A 123 -7.74 -10.74 -17.90
N MET A 124 -7.15 -10.45 -16.74
CA MET A 124 -7.48 -11.07 -15.46
C MET A 124 -8.20 -10.09 -14.55
N THR A 125 -9.11 -10.61 -13.71
CA THR A 125 -9.71 -9.82 -12.63
C THR A 125 -9.00 -10.20 -11.33
N ARG A 126 -8.31 -9.23 -10.72
CA ARG A 126 -7.65 -9.37 -9.43
C ARG A 126 -8.10 -8.27 -8.49
N THR A 127 -7.85 -8.44 -7.21
CA THR A 127 -8.10 -7.41 -6.20
C THR A 127 -6.77 -6.79 -5.80
N GLU A 128 -6.54 -5.54 -6.24
CA GLU A 128 -5.39 -4.73 -5.87
C GLU A 128 -5.53 -4.22 -4.44
N VAL A 129 -4.44 -4.19 -3.70
CA VAL A 129 -4.36 -3.63 -2.35
C VAL A 129 -3.50 -2.37 -2.37
N ARG A 130 -4.06 -1.27 -1.86
CA ARG A 130 -3.38 0.03 -1.74
C ARG A 130 -3.33 0.51 -0.30
N CYS A 131 -2.36 1.36 -0.01
CA CYS A 131 -2.33 2.11 1.24
C CYS A 131 -3.45 3.14 1.26
N THR A 132 -4.28 3.12 2.31
CA THR A 132 -5.40 4.07 2.44
C THR A 132 -4.91 5.52 2.52
N LEU A 133 -3.77 5.78 3.17
CA LEU A 133 -3.31 7.14 3.43
C LEU A 133 -2.67 7.83 2.21
N CYS A 134 -1.99 7.09 1.33
CA CYS A 134 -1.25 7.69 0.20
C CYS A 134 -1.52 7.05 -1.17
N GLU A 135 -2.43 6.09 -1.27
CA GLU A 135 -2.76 5.38 -2.51
C GLU A 135 -1.59 4.56 -3.10
N ALA A 136 -0.53 4.30 -2.35
CA ALA A 136 0.56 3.46 -2.84
C ALA A 136 0.04 2.07 -3.22
N HIS A 137 0.41 1.60 -4.42
CA HIS A 137 0.21 0.21 -4.80
C HIS A 137 1.09 -0.69 -3.92
N LEU A 138 0.48 -1.65 -3.25
CA LEU A 138 1.18 -2.57 -2.34
C LEU A 138 1.29 -3.98 -2.93
N GLY A 139 0.25 -4.46 -3.56
CA GLY A 139 0.15 -5.80 -4.11
C GLY A 139 -1.30 -6.18 -4.39
N HIS A 140 -1.61 -7.45 -4.19
CA HIS A 140 -2.94 -8.01 -4.44
C HIS A 140 -3.35 -8.94 -3.30
N VAL A 141 -4.66 -9.13 -3.12
CA VAL A 141 -5.20 -10.10 -2.19
C VAL A 141 -5.92 -11.22 -2.94
N PHE A 142 -5.72 -12.44 -2.47
CA PHE A 142 -6.28 -13.68 -3.03
C PHE A 142 -7.02 -14.46 -1.93
N ASN A 143 -7.88 -15.38 -2.32
CA ASN A 143 -8.69 -16.20 -1.40
C ASN A 143 -8.10 -17.60 -1.16
N ASP A 144 -6.83 -17.79 -1.42
CA ASP A 144 -6.08 -19.03 -1.28
C ASP A 144 -5.10 -19.01 -0.10
N GLY A 145 -5.43 -18.26 0.93
CA GLY A 145 -4.63 -18.10 2.14
C GLY A 145 -5.01 -19.08 3.26
N PRO A 146 -4.26 -19.03 4.37
CA PRO A 146 -4.48 -19.89 5.53
C PRO A 146 -5.62 -19.39 6.41
N LYS A 147 -6.08 -20.26 7.32
CA LYS A 147 -6.92 -19.82 8.45
C LYS A 147 -6.17 -18.78 9.29
N PRO A 148 -6.89 -17.84 9.96
CA PRO A 148 -8.34 -17.81 10.14
C PRO A 148 -9.11 -17.14 8.99
N THR A 149 -8.48 -16.32 8.14
CA THR A 149 -9.21 -15.52 7.14
C THR A 149 -9.42 -16.23 5.81
N GLY A 150 -8.54 -17.17 5.44
CA GLY A 150 -8.50 -17.74 4.11
C GLY A 150 -7.94 -16.78 3.06
N LEU A 151 -7.39 -15.63 3.46
CA LEU A 151 -6.87 -14.61 2.56
C LEU A 151 -5.35 -14.65 2.49
N ARG A 152 -4.82 -14.33 1.32
CA ARG A 152 -3.40 -14.12 1.07
C ARG A 152 -3.19 -12.71 0.51
N TYR A 153 -2.71 -11.82 1.37
CA TYR A 153 -2.23 -10.50 0.98
C TYR A 153 -0.79 -10.66 0.49
N CYS A 154 -0.62 -10.66 -0.81
CA CYS A 154 0.67 -10.83 -1.50
C CYS A 154 1.23 -9.44 -1.81
N MET A 155 2.22 -9.01 -1.04
CA MET A 155 2.73 -7.65 -1.07
C MET A 155 4.11 -7.60 -1.71
N ASN A 156 4.44 -6.47 -2.35
CA ASN A 156 5.80 -6.18 -2.80
C ASN A 156 6.65 -5.77 -1.59
N ALA A 157 7.79 -6.40 -1.39
CA ALA A 157 8.69 -6.09 -0.28
C ALA A 157 9.19 -4.64 -0.34
N VAL A 158 9.46 -4.11 -1.55
CA VAL A 158 9.91 -2.73 -1.73
C VAL A 158 8.86 -1.68 -1.39
N ALA A 159 7.58 -2.07 -1.31
CA ALA A 159 6.48 -1.19 -0.88
C ALA A 159 6.41 -1.06 0.65
N LEU A 160 7.13 -1.88 1.39
CA LEU A 160 7.07 -2.00 2.84
C LEU A 160 8.40 -1.60 3.49
N ARG A 161 8.29 -0.97 4.65
CA ARG A 161 9.41 -0.69 5.55
C ARG A 161 9.22 -1.49 6.84
N PHE A 162 10.13 -2.38 7.14
CA PHE A 162 10.08 -3.23 8.34
C PHE A 162 10.74 -2.55 9.53
N ILE A 163 10.08 -2.64 10.69
CA ILE A 163 10.58 -2.17 11.99
C ILE A 163 10.49 -3.34 12.97
N ALA A 164 11.64 -3.85 13.42
CA ALA A 164 11.66 -4.91 14.42
C ALA A 164 11.11 -4.42 15.77
N TYR A 165 10.31 -5.25 16.43
CA TYR A 165 9.92 -4.98 17.82
C TYR A 165 11.11 -5.18 18.75
N LYS A 166 11.21 -4.31 19.75
CA LYS A 166 12.25 -4.36 20.79
C LYS A 166 11.86 -5.29 21.92
#